data_da5458db861e28d5c6ac256c0b0d879f
#
_entry.id   da5458db861e28d5c6ac256c0b0d879f
#
_cell.length_a   1.000
_cell.length_b   1.000
_cell.length_c   1.000
_cell.angle_alpha   90.00
_cell.angle_beta   90.00
_cell.angle_gamma   90.00
#
_symmetry.space_group_name_H-M   'P 1'
#
loop_
_entity.id
_entity.type
_entity.pdbx_description
1 polymer ?
#
loop_
_entity_poly.entity_id
_entity_poly.type
_entity_poly.pdbx_seq_one_letter_code
_entity_poly.pdbx_strand_id
1 'polypeptide(L)'
;MKRLLIIGGSSSLTFLVLGLILVRAMGFEPRERSPGLWLSGEVVTTAVTDWSFTDQVEHVYVETRTWYSIPHSVTTYCTTYNSELYLTSTYRQAAEFPGNRSWNHNVVRDPHVRLKIGNRIYERQLFLVTDPAEKTAVLDSKAQKYPDLRRAEEDRVHVLRTEPW
;
A
#
# COMPACT_ATOMS: atom_id res chain seq x y z
N MET A 1 -36.01 -33.55 9.79
CA MET A 1 -34.81 -33.27 8.97
C MET A 1 -34.69 -31.80 8.53
N LYS A 2 -35.73 -31.13 8.04
CA LYS A 2 -35.67 -29.70 7.60
C LYS A 2 -35.24 -28.70 8.70
N ARG A 3 -35.62 -28.87 9.96
CA ARG A 3 -35.24 -27.98 11.09
C ARG A 3 -33.75 -28.08 11.47
N LEU A 4 -33.15 -29.27 11.38
CA LEU A 4 -31.73 -29.46 11.65
C LEU A 4 -30.82 -28.81 10.58
N LEU A 5 -31.24 -28.81 9.33
CA LEU A 5 -30.53 -28.15 8.22
C LEU A 5 -30.52 -26.61 8.36
N ILE A 6 -31.63 -26.04 8.87
CA ILE A 6 -31.76 -24.58 9.08
C ILE A 6 -30.85 -24.14 10.25
N ILE A 7 -30.77 -24.91 11.34
CA ILE A 7 -29.93 -24.59 12.51
C ILE A 7 -28.43 -24.71 12.13
N GLY A 8 -28.05 -25.74 11.41
CA GLY A 8 -26.66 -25.91 10.95
C GLY A 8 -26.21 -24.80 9.98
N GLY A 9 -27.09 -24.39 9.06
CA GLY A 9 -26.78 -23.31 8.10
C GLY A 9 -26.64 -21.94 8.77
N SER A 10 -27.48 -21.61 9.76
CA SER A 10 -27.39 -20.35 10.49
C SER A 10 -26.13 -20.28 11.36
N SER A 11 -25.75 -21.37 12.02
CA SER A 11 -24.50 -21.42 12.81
C SER A 11 -23.27 -21.21 11.93
N SER A 12 -23.18 -21.88 10.79
CA SER A 12 -22.06 -21.72 9.85
C SER A 12 -21.92 -20.30 9.33
N LEU A 13 -23.02 -19.64 8.98
CA LEU A 13 -23.04 -18.26 8.54
C LEU A 13 -22.56 -17.30 9.65
N THR A 14 -23.00 -17.53 10.88
CA THR A 14 -22.59 -16.74 12.05
C THR A 14 -21.08 -16.83 12.28
N PHE A 15 -20.49 -18.01 12.24
CA PHE A 15 -19.04 -18.20 12.38
C PHE A 15 -18.26 -17.51 11.25
N LEU A 16 -18.74 -17.56 10.02
CA LEU A 16 -18.12 -16.89 8.88
C LEU A 16 -18.15 -15.38 9.06
N VAL A 17 -19.26 -14.81 9.46
CA VAL A 17 -19.40 -13.36 9.72
C VAL A 17 -18.51 -12.92 10.86
N LEU A 18 -18.48 -13.67 11.98
CA LEU A 18 -17.58 -13.39 13.09
C LEU A 18 -16.11 -13.47 12.68
N GLY A 19 -15.72 -14.46 11.88
CA GLY A 19 -14.38 -14.58 11.32
C GLY A 19 -13.99 -13.38 10.47
N LEU A 20 -14.88 -12.92 9.60
CA LEU A 20 -14.67 -11.72 8.77
C LEU A 20 -14.54 -10.45 9.63
N ILE A 21 -15.35 -10.31 10.68
CA ILE A 21 -15.25 -9.18 11.62
C ILE A 21 -13.90 -9.20 12.35
N LEU A 22 -13.46 -10.35 12.80
CA LEU A 22 -12.15 -10.50 13.45
C LEU A 22 -11.01 -10.15 12.51
N VAL A 23 -11.00 -10.70 11.29
CA VAL A 23 -9.99 -10.39 10.29
C VAL A 23 -9.99 -8.89 9.95
N ARG A 24 -11.18 -8.28 9.88
CA ARG A 24 -11.32 -6.82 9.63
C ARG A 24 -10.80 -5.98 10.80
N ALA A 25 -11.02 -6.43 12.04
CA ALA A 25 -10.60 -5.72 13.26
C ALA A 25 -9.09 -5.88 13.54
N MET A 26 -8.56 -7.08 13.37
CA MET A 26 -7.14 -7.39 13.59
C MET A 26 -6.25 -6.97 12.44
N GLY A 27 -6.81 -6.78 11.25
CA GLY A 27 -6.07 -6.62 10.02
C GLY A 27 -5.56 -7.96 9.47
N PHE A 28 -5.14 -7.93 8.22
CA PHE A 28 -4.42 -9.02 7.56
C PHE A 28 -3.31 -8.39 6.72
N GLU A 29 -2.21 -8.12 7.38
CA GLU A 29 -1.10 -7.38 6.81
C GLU A 29 -0.29 -8.21 5.80
N PRO A 30 0.34 -7.56 4.80
CA PRO A 30 1.24 -8.25 3.90
C PRO A 30 2.41 -8.87 4.68
N ARG A 31 2.87 -10.02 4.22
CA ARG A 31 4.05 -10.69 4.78
C ARG A 31 5.01 -11.01 3.64
N GLU A 32 6.23 -10.46 3.73
CA GLU A 32 7.25 -10.63 2.70
C GLU A 32 6.73 -10.29 1.29
N ARG A 33 6.51 -11.32 0.44
CA ARG A 33 5.99 -11.18 -0.92
C ARG A 33 4.51 -11.48 -1.05
N SER A 34 3.87 -11.91 0.03
CA SER A 34 2.44 -12.25 0.03
C SER A 34 1.62 -10.99 0.30
N PRO A 35 0.60 -10.70 -0.52
CA PRO A 35 -0.28 -9.58 -0.26
C PRO A 35 -1.13 -9.81 0.98
N GLY A 36 -1.53 -8.71 1.59
CA GLY A 36 -2.51 -8.68 2.68
C GLY A 36 -3.86 -8.15 2.21
N LEU A 37 -4.72 -7.91 3.19
CA LEU A 37 -6.05 -7.33 3.00
C LEU A 37 -6.14 -5.99 3.75
N TRP A 38 -6.83 -5.97 4.89
CA TRP A 38 -6.99 -4.77 5.72
C TRP A 38 -5.73 -4.48 6.53
N LEU A 39 -5.31 -3.24 6.53
CA LEU A 39 -4.33 -2.73 7.47
C LEU A 39 -5.02 -2.27 8.75
N SER A 40 -4.42 -2.57 9.90
CA SER A 40 -4.87 -2.11 11.22
C SER A 40 -3.83 -1.19 11.84
N GLY A 41 -4.28 -0.23 12.63
CA GLY A 41 -3.42 0.74 13.30
C GLY A 41 -4.18 1.99 13.74
N GLU A 42 -3.48 2.90 14.40
CA GLU A 42 -4.01 4.20 14.80
C GLU A 42 -4.11 5.13 13.59
N VAL A 43 -5.31 5.64 13.30
CA VAL A 43 -5.50 6.57 12.19
C VAL A 43 -5.02 7.96 12.59
N VAL A 44 -4.06 8.50 11.85
CA VAL A 44 -3.53 9.85 12.04
C VAL A 44 -4.41 10.83 11.28
N THR A 45 -5.06 11.73 11.99
CA THR A 45 -5.93 12.77 11.43
C THR A 45 -5.23 14.12 11.29
N THR A 46 -4.06 14.28 11.94
CA THR A 46 -3.26 15.50 11.85
C THR A 46 -2.51 15.54 10.52
N ALA A 47 -2.50 16.71 9.89
CA ALA A 47 -1.72 16.92 8.67
C ALA A 47 -0.23 16.69 8.92
N VAL A 48 0.41 15.91 8.06
CA VAL A 48 1.86 15.69 8.08
C VAL A 48 2.47 16.54 6.98
N THR A 49 3.32 17.46 7.37
CA THR A 49 4.02 18.40 6.47
C THR A 49 5.47 18.02 6.20
N ASP A 50 6.02 17.12 7.01
CA ASP A 50 7.39 16.61 6.85
C ASP A 50 7.40 15.10 7.07
N TRP A 51 7.79 14.37 6.03
CA TRP A 51 7.85 12.91 6.01
C TRP A 51 9.26 12.36 6.28
N SER A 52 10.24 13.19 6.65
CA SER A 52 11.63 12.77 6.89
C SER A 52 11.77 11.70 7.98
N PHE A 53 10.80 11.59 8.90
CA PHE A 53 10.78 10.50 9.88
C PHE A 53 10.70 9.11 9.23
N THR A 54 10.23 9.03 7.99
CA THR A 54 10.18 7.76 7.25
C THR A 54 11.54 7.31 6.74
N ASP A 55 12.58 8.14 6.81
CA ASP A 55 13.93 7.75 6.37
C ASP A 55 14.52 6.61 7.21
N GLN A 56 14.04 6.45 8.45
CA GLN A 56 14.40 5.34 9.33
C GLN A 56 13.51 4.09 9.14
N VAL A 57 12.52 4.17 8.27
CA VAL A 57 11.57 3.08 8.02
C VAL A 57 11.98 2.31 6.78
N GLU A 58 12.24 1.02 6.91
CA GLU A 58 12.70 0.18 5.80
C GLU A 58 11.65 0.05 4.70
N HIS A 59 10.39 -0.16 5.07
CA HIS A 59 9.28 -0.30 4.13
C HIS A 59 7.96 0.16 4.75
N VAL A 60 6.98 0.38 3.90
CA VAL A 60 5.61 0.73 4.29
C VAL A 60 4.62 -0.26 3.70
N TYR A 61 3.46 -0.38 4.33
CA TYR A 61 2.34 -1.11 3.77
C TYR A 61 1.37 -0.15 3.10
N VAL A 62 0.90 -0.53 1.91
CA VAL A 62 -0.06 0.24 1.12
C VAL A 62 -1.31 -0.59 0.94
N GLU A 63 -2.45 -0.12 1.46
CA GLU A 63 -3.76 -0.69 1.23
C GLU A 63 -4.46 0.10 0.12
N THR A 64 -4.86 -0.61 -0.91
CA THR A 64 -5.62 -0.09 -2.05
C THR A 64 -6.99 -0.74 -2.09
N ARG A 65 -7.98 -0.06 -2.71
CA ARG A 65 -9.31 -0.61 -2.90
C ARG A 65 -9.39 -1.38 -4.23
N THR A 66 -9.82 -2.65 -4.18
CA THR A 66 -10.12 -3.42 -5.38
C THR A 66 -11.49 -3.05 -5.98
N TRP A 67 -11.73 -3.45 -7.22
CA TRP A 67 -13.02 -3.21 -7.89
C TRP A 67 -14.19 -3.93 -7.20
N TYR A 68 -13.92 -5.02 -6.48
CA TYR A 68 -14.90 -5.80 -5.71
C TYR A 68 -14.94 -5.42 -4.22
N SER A 69 -14.40 -4.25 -3.88
CA SER A 69 -14.47 -3.63 -2.54
C SER A 69 -13.73 -4.36 -1.40
N ILE A 70 -13.06 -5.47 -1.67
CA ILE A 70 -12.14 -6.08 -0.70
C ILE A 70 -10.79 -5.38 -0.84
N PRO A 71 -10.20 -4.83 0.23
CA PRO A 71 -8.90 -4.17 0.13
C PRO A 71 -7.79 -5.17 -0.21
N HIS A 72 -6.76 -4.64 -0.84
CA HIS A 72 -5.55 -5.36 -1.19
C HIS A 72 -4.37 -4.55 -0.68
N SER A 73 -3.55 -5.14 0.18
CA SER A 73 -2.37 -4.47 0.73
C SER A 73 -1.08 -5.14 0.30
N VAL A 74 -0.05 -4.32 0.12
CA VAL A 74 1.28 -4.75 -0.31
C VAL A 74 2.35 -4.04 0.51
N THR A 75 3.53 -4.68 0.59
CA THR A 75 4.74 -4.05 1.11
C THR A 75 5.47 -3.33 -0.02
N THR A 76 5.89 -2.10 0.20
CA THR A 76 6.70 -1.35 -0.75
C THR A 76 7.76 -0.49 -0.06
N TYR A 77 8.77 -0.09 -0.82
CA TYR A 77 9.79 0.86 -0.38
C TYR A 77 9.27 2.29 -0.47
N CYS A 78 9.68 3.11 0.50
CA CYS A 78 9.38 4.54 0.52
C CYS A 78 10.66 5.36 0.62
N THR A 79 10.62 6.57 0.12
CA THR A 79 11.70 7.54 0.29
C THR A 79 11.12 8.93 0.46
N THR A 80 11.85 9.82 1.09
CA THR A 80 11.49 11.21 1.25
C THR A 80 12.33 12.08 0.32
N TYR A 81 11.71 13.01 -0.34
CA TYR A 81 12.38 14.05 -1.13
C TYR A 81 11.60 15.36 -0.95
N ASN A 82 12.30 16.46 -0.62
CA ASN A 82 11.71 17.76 -0.28
C ASN A 82 10.58 17.67 0.76
N SER A 83 10.78 16.89 1.82
CA SER A 83 9.80 16.61 2.89
C SER A 83 8.54 15.85 2.45
N GLU A 84 8.42 15.50 1.16
CA GLU A 84 7.30 14.73 0.61
C GLU A 84 7.62 13.23 0.59
N LEU A 85 6.59 12.39 0.77
CA LEU A 85 6.72 10.93 0.75
C LEU A 85 6.45 10.38 -0.65
N TYR A 86 7.35 9.53 -1.09
CA TYR A 86 7.25 8.81 -2.37
C TYR A 86 7.31 7.30 -2.16
N LEU A 87 6.53 6.59 -2.97
CA LEU A 87 6.54 5.14 -3.04
C LEU A 87 7.07 4.69 -4.40
N THR A 88 7.62 3.48 -4.44
CA THR A 88 8.17 2.96 -5.70
C THR A 88 7.61 1.59 -6.04
N SER A 89 7.28 1.39 -7.31
CA SER A 89 6.88 0.11 -7.88
C SER A 89 7.91 -0.31 -8.91
N THR A 90 8.66 -1.38 -8.62
CA THR A 90 9.76 -1.86 -9.46
C THR A 90 9.37 -3.11 -10.22
N TYR A 91 9.82 -3.22 -11.47
CA TYR A 91 9.54 -4.31 -12.41
C TYR A 91 10.84 -5.02 -12.82
N ARG A 92 10.70 -6.23 -13.33
CA ARG A 92 11.83 -6.99 -13.89
C ARG A 92 12.23 -6.48 -15.27
N GLN A 93 11.28 -5.95 -16.03
CA GLN A 93 11.44 -5.41 -17.38
C GLN A 93 10.76 -4.04 -17.42
N ALA A 94 11.15 -3.20 -18.38
CA ALA A 94 10.47 -1.94 -18.65
C ALA A 94 8.97 -2.15 -18.84
N ALA A 95 8.18 -1.30 -18.23
CA ALA A 95 6.73 -1.36 -18.32
C ALA A 95 6.14 0.05 -18.21
N GLU A 96 5.14 0.33 -19.01
CA GLU A 96 4.32 1.53 -18.83
C GLU A 96 3.42 1.38 -17.61
N PHE A 97 3.14 2.49 -16.93
CA PHE A 97 2.22 2.49 -15.78
C PHE A 97 0.79 2.20 -16.27
N PRO A 98 0.05 1.32 -15.58
CA PRO A 98 0.29 0.69 -14.27
C PRO A 98 1.08 -0.62 -14.30
N GLY A 99 1.54 -1.10 -15.46
CA GLY A 99 2.29 -2.33 -15.61
C GLY A 99 1.48 -3.58 -15.18
N ASN A 100 2.18 -4.60 -14.66
CA ASN A 100 1.55 -5.86 -14.23
C ASN A 100 1.34 -5.96 -12.69
N ARG A 101 1.43 -4.84 -11.97
CA ARG A 101 1.19 -4.81 -10.52
C ARG A 101 -0.29 -4.49 -10.23
N SER A 102 -0.99 -5.43 -9.60
CA SER A 102 -2.42 -5.28 -9.28
C SER A 102 -2.73 -4.03 -8.46
N TRP A 103 -1.88 -3.68 -7.49
CA TRP A 103 -2.07 -2.51 -6.67
C TRP A 103 -1.95 -1.19 -7.45
N ASN A 104 -1.10 -1.11 -8.49
CA ASN A 104 -1.05 0.05 -9.39
C ASN A 104 -2.34 0.20 -10.19
N HIS A 105 -2.93 -0.91 -10.67
CA HIS A 105 -4.25 -0.87 -11.32
C HIS A 105 -5.34 -0.37 -10.38
N ASN A 106 -5.25 -0.73 -9.09
CA ASN A 106 -6.16 -0.20 -8.09
C ASN A 106 -5.99 1.32 -7.92
N VAL A 107 -4.74 1.81 -7.84
CA VAL A 107 -4.43 3.25 -7.72
C VAL A 107 -4.92 4.03 -8.95
N VAL A 108 -4.77 3.50 -10.16
CA VAL A 108 -5.30 4.15 -11.38
C VAL A 108 -6.82 4.34 -11.30
N ARG A 109 -7.54 3.36 -10.75
CA ARG A 109 -8.99 3.41 -10.63
C ARG A 109 -9.45 4.27 -9.45
N ASP A 110 -8.77 4.19 -8.33
CA ASP A 110 -9.04 4.92 -7.09
C ASP A 110 -7.70 5.26 -6.43
N PRO A 111 -7.25 6.52 -6.49
CA PRO A 111 -5.96 6.92 -5.95
C PRO A 111 -5.91 6.91 -4.42
N HIS A 112 -7.06 6.79 -3.75
CA HIS A 112 -7.13 6.77 -2.29
C HIS A 112 -6.52 5.49 -1.73
N VAL A 113 -5.59 5.68 -0.82
CA VAL A 113 -4.85 4.59 -0.17
C VAL A 113 -4.75 4.82 1.33
N ARG A 114 -4.54 3.75 2.05
CA ARG A 114 -4.13 3.78 3.45
C ARG A 114 -2.69 3.30 3.55
N LEU A 115 -1.83 4.17 4.07
CA LEU A 115 -0.42 3.87 4.29
C LEU A 115 -0.21 3.50 5.75
N LYS A 116 0.33 2.31 6.02
CA LYS A 116 0.75 1.95 7.37
C LYS A 116 2.26 2.11 7.51
N ILE A 117 2.65 2.93 8.47
CA ILE A 117 4.04 3.23 8.86
C ILE A 117 4.17 2.98 10.36
N GLY A 118 4.89 1.93 10.74
CA GLY A 118 4.86 1.44 12.11
C GLY A 118 3.45 0.99 12.50
N ASN A 119 2.88 1.56 13.57
CA ASN A 119 1.51 1.28 14.01
C ASN A 119 0.50 2.36 13.60
N ARG A 120 0.89 3.29 12.74
CA ARG A 120 0.06 4.43 12.34
C ARG A 120 -0.44 4.27 10.90
N ILE A 121 -1.69 4.68 10.68
CA ILE A 121 -2.35 4.69 9.37
C ILE A 121 -2.51 6.14 8.92
N TYR A 122 -2.05 6.41 7.70
CA TYR A 122 -2.18 7.70 7.03
C TYR A 122 -3.06 7.53 5.79
N GLU A 123 -4.15 8.27 5.70
CA GLU A 123 -5.01 8.29 4.52
C GLU A 123 -4.45 9.30 3.52
N ARG A 124 -4.14 8.83 2.32
CA ARG A 124 -3.44 9.61 1.29
C ARG A 124 -3.99 9.30 -0.09
N GLN A 125 -3.59 10.09 -1.06
CA GLN A 125 -3.75 9.81 -2.49
C GLN A 125 -2.38 9.54 -3.12
N LEU A 126 -2.35 8.70 -4.15
CA LEU A 126 -1.12 8.38 -4.89
C LEU A 126 -1.25 8.84 -6.34
N PHE A 127 -0.24 9.57 -6.80
CA PHE A 127 -0.15 10.05 -8.17
C PHE A 127 1.18 9.65 -8.79
N LEU A 128 1.14 9.23 -10.05
CA LEU A 128 2.35 8.91 -10.82
C LEU A 128 3.16 10.19 -11.05
N VAL A 129 4.44 10.14 -10.69
CA VAL A 129 5.41 11.18 -11.05
C VAL A 129 5.74 11.03 -12.54
N THR A 130 5.40 12.05 -13.32
CA THR A 130 5.64 12.11 -14.77
C THR A 130 6.80 13.00 -15.16
N ASP A 131 7.21 13.92 -14.27
CA ASP A 131 8.38 14.76 -14.47
C ASP A 131 9.67 13.94 -14.33
N PRO A 132 10.51 13.85 -15.38
CA PRO A 132 11.76 13.08 -15.32
C PRO A 132 12.76 13.61 -14.29
N ALA A 133 12.82 14.93 -14.09
CA ALA A 133 13.75 15.55 -13.14
C ALA A 133 13.36 15.19 -11.69
N GLU A 134 12.09 15.30 -11.34
CA GLU A 134 11.56 14.87 -10.05
C GLU A 134 11.79 13.36 -9.84
N LYS A 135 11.47 12.55 -10.85
CA LYS A 135 11.68 11.09 -10.78
C LYS A 135 13.13 10.71 -10.49
N THR A 136 14.08 11.33 -11.22
CA THR A 136 15.51 11.08 -11.02
C THR A 136 15.95 11.47 -9.60
N ALA A 137 15.55 12.67 -9.12
CA ALA A 137 15.90 13.13 -7.78
C ALA A 137 15.34 12.21 -6.68
N VAL A 138 14.10 11.73 -6.83
CA VAL A 138 13.51 10.77 -5.89
C VAL A 138 14.24 9.43 -5.92
N LEU A 139 14.66 8.94 -7.08
CA LEU A 139 15.42 7.71 -7.19
C LEU A 139 16.84 7.84 -6.61
N ASP A 140 17.45 9.01 -6.68
CA ASP A 140 18.72 9.29 -6.04
C ASP A 140 18.57 9.31 -4.51
N SER A 141 17.53 9.96 -3.99
CA SER A 141 17.18 9.93 -2.56
C SER A 141 16.94 8.49 -2.09
N LYS A 142 16.21 7.70 -2.88
CA LYS A 142 16.00 6.28 -2.58
C LYS A 142 17.32 5.49 -2.55
N ALA A 143 18.24 5.72 -3.47
CA ALA A 143 19.53 5.04 -3.51
C ALA A 143 20.39 5.37 -2.28
N GLN A 144 20.29 6.60 -1.77
CA GLN A 144 20.96 7.01 -0.52
C GLN A 144 20.36 6.28 0.69
N LYS A 145 19.03 6.18 0.75
CA LYS A 145 18.33 5.49 1.84
C LYS A 145 18.58 3.98 1.85
N TYR A 146 18.70 3.36 0.67
CA TYR A 146 18.84 1.91 0.51
C TYR A 146 20.13 1.56 -0.26
N PRO A 147 21.32 1.77 0.32
CA PRO A 147 22.60 1.59 -0.38
C PRO A 147 22.83 0.15 -0.83
N ASP A 148 22.27 -0.83 -0.12
CA ASP A 148 22.39 -2.25 -0.45
C ASP A 148 21.44 -2.70 -1.58
N LEU A 149 20.48 -1.87 -1.96
CA LEU A 149 19.58 -2.17 -3.07
C LEU A 149 20.21 -1.67 -4.37
N ARG A 150 20.36 -2.61 -5.34
CA ARG A 150 20.74 -2.20 -6.69
C ARG A 150 19.75 -1.17 -7.21
N ARG A 151 20.24 0.00 -7.63
CA ARG A 151 19.42 1.03 -8.30
C ARG A 151 18.76 0.40 -9.52
N ALA A 152 17.43 0.45 -9.56
CA ALA A 152 16.69 0.00 -10.72
C ALA A 152 16.86 0.99 -11.87
N GLU A 153 16.86 0.49 -13.10
CA GLU A 153 16.82 1.32 -14.29
C GLU A 153 15.50 2.12 -14.30
N GLU A 154 15.55 3.36 -14.74
CA GLU A 154 14.41 4.29 -14.60
C GLU A 154 13.16 3.86 -15.37
N ASP A 155 13.32 3.11 -16.47
CA ASP A 155 12.24 2.51 -17.24
C ASP A 155 11.58 1.30 -16.54
N ARG A 156 12.22 0.79 -15.48
CA ARG A 156 11.73 -0.36 -14.68
C ARG A 156 11.15 0.05 -13.34
N VAL A 157 11.03 1.36 -13.07
CA VAL A 157 10.49 1.84 -11.81
C VAL A 157 9.47 2.95 -12.05
N HIS A 158 8.33 2.82 -11.41
CA HIS A 158 7.37 3.90 -11.28
C HIS A 158 7.48 4.53 -9.89
N VAL A 159 7.53 5.83 -9.85
CA VAL A 159 7.52 6.64 -8.65
C VAL A 159 6.12 7.22 -8.47
N LEU A 160 5.58 7.08 -7.27
CA LEU A 160 4.26 7.59 -6.91
C LEU A 160 4.43 8.58 -5.76
N ARG A 161 3.99 9.83 -5.97
CA ARG A 161 3.95 10.86 -4.93
C ARG A 161 2.71 10.69 -4.07
N THR A 162 2.85 10.90 -2.75
CA THR A 162 1.70 10.91 -1.85
C THR A 162 1.20 12.34 -1.66
N GLU A 163 -0.12 12.53 -1.72
CA GLU A 163 -0.76 13.80 -1.49
C GLU A 163 -1.81 13.70 -0.39
N PRO A 164 -2.19 14.79 0.28
CA PRO A 164 -3.29 14.81 1.24
C PRO A 164 -4.59 14.31 0.60
N TRP A 165 -5.41 13.64 1.41
CA TRP A 165 -6.76 13.25 1.02
C TRP A 165 -7.75 14.29 1.48
#